data_f501b356e44dd63ba8fbba66da032b65
#
_entry.id   f501b356e44dd63ba8fbba66da032b65
#
_cell.length_a   1.000
_cell.length_b   1.000
_cell.length_c   1.000
_cell.angle_alpha   90.00
_cell.angle_beta   90.00
_cell.angle_gamma   90.00
#
_symmetry.space_group_name_H-M   'P 1'
#
loop_
_entity.id
_entity.type
_entity.pdbx_description
1 polymer ?
#
loop_
_entity_poly.entity_id
_entity_poly.type
_entity_poly.pdbx_seq_one_letter_code
_entity_poly.pdbx_strand_id
1 'polypeptide(L)'
;MKIPANGFTHAGKFHADDVFATALLQILRPDIKITRGFVVPDDFDGIVYDIGFGMFDHHQEPRETRPNGIPYAAFGLLWRVLGPGLVGERQARLIDENFIQPLDLNDNTGEQNSLCDAIGFFNPVWDSKEDQDACFFKAVAVAKQILENQIESANAVNRADEKVQQLSLIHI
;
A
#
# COMPACT_ATOMS: atom_id res chain seq x y z
N MET A 1 12.38 -5.52 -6.99
CA MET A 1 12.42 -6.53 -5.90
C MET A 1 11.48 -7.67 -6.26
N LYS A 2 11.85 -8.94 -5.95
CA LYS A 2 10.94 -10.09 -6.11
C LYS A 2 10.12 -10.24 -4.80
N ILE A 3 8.79 -10.31 -4.91
CA ILE A 3 7.91 -10.49 -3.75
C ILE A 3 8.00 -11.93 -3.24
N PRO A 4 8.29 -12.15 -1.93
CA PRO A 4 8.33 -13.49 -1.34
C PRO A 4 6.94 -14.15 -1.28
N ALA A 5 6.90 -15.45 -0.97
CA ALA A 5 5.64 -16.21 -0.89
C ALA A 5 4.82 -15.87 0.35
N ASN A 6 5.46 -15.33 1.38
CA ASN A 6 4.83 -15.03 2.65
C ASN A 6 4.97 -13.54 2.97
N GLY A 7 3.95 -12.97 3.58
CA GLY A 7 3.95 -11.62 4.15
C GLY A 7 3.46 -11.65 5.61
N PHE A 8 3.96 -10.71 6.41
CA PHE A 8 3.57 -10.57 7.80
C PHE A 8 3.31 -9.11 8.14
N THR A 9 2.18 -8.86 8.79
CA THR A 9 1.84 -7.56 9.35
C THR A 9 1.21 -7.70 10.73
N HIS A 10 0.98 -6.58 11.42
CA HIS A 10 0.41 -6.60 12.76
C HIS A 10 -1.02 -7.15 12.79
N ALA A 11 -1.39 -7.77 13.91
CA ALA A 11 -2.77 -8.16 14.22
C ALA A 11 -3.49 -7.04 14.99
N GLY A 12 -4.76 -7.29 15.30
CA GLY A 12 -5.60 -6.34 16.00
C GLY A 12 -6.28 -5.35 15.07
N LYS A 13 -6.56 -4.14 15.56
CA LYS A 13 -7.20 -3.09 14.77
C LYS A 13 -6.30 -2.73 13.60
N PHE A 14 -6.86 -2.73 12.39
CA PHE A 14 -6.16 -2.38 11.18
C PHE A 14 -6.53 -0.97 10.70
N HIS A 15 -5.64 -0.39 9.90
CA HIS A 15 -5.75 0.94 9.31
C HIS A 15 -5.74 0.86 7.77
N ALA A 16 -5.86 1.99 7.10
CA ALA A 16 -5.76 2.00 5.65
C ALA A 16 -4.36 1.61 5.17
N ASP A 17 -3.34 1.92 5.96
CA ASP A 17 -1.94 1.68 5.64
C ASP A 17 -1.62 0.19 5.44
N ASP A 18 -1.82 -0.64 6.48
CA ASP A 18 -1.57 -2.09 6.40
C ASP A 18 -2.51 -2.80 5.41
N VAL A 19 -3.74 -2.28 5.26
CA VAL A 19 -4.72 -2.79 4.29
C VAL A 19 -4.27 -2.54 2.83
N PHE A 20 -3.86 -1.31 2.48
CA PHE A 20 -3.37 -0.98 1.13
C PHE A 20 -1.99 -1.60 0.86
N ALA A 21 -1.12 -1.70 1.87
CA ALA A 21 0.14 -2.43 1.77
C ALA A 21 -0.09 -3.89 1.40
N THR A 22 -1.04 -4.56 2.07
CA THR A 22 -1.44 -5.93 1.76
C THR A 22 -2.02 -6.05 0.35
N ALA A 23 -2.90 -5.12 -0.05
CA ALA A 23 -3.50 -5.08 -1.38
C ALA A 23 -2.43 -4.98 -2.48
N LEU A 24 -1.44 -4.10 -2.31
CA LEU A 24 -0.31 -3.96 -3.23
C LEU A 24 0.47 -5.26 -3.39
N LEU A 25 0.78 -5.93 -2.28
CA LEU A 25 1.49 -7.20 -2.30
C LEU A 25 0.69 -8.29 -3.02
N GLN A 26 -0.64 -8.35 -2.82
CA GLN A 26 -1.52 -9.31 -3.51
C GLN A 26 -1.70 -9.00 -5.01
N ILE A 27 -1.60 -7.73 -5.44
CA ILE A 27 -1.58 -7.37 -6.85
C ILE A 27 -0.31 -7.91 -7.52
N LEU A 28 0.84 -7.73 -6.86
CA LEU A 28 2.14 -8.14 -7.36
C LEU A 28 2.39 -9.66 -7.28
N ARG A 29 1.79 -10.29 -6.28
CA ARG A 29 1.88 -11.73 -6.06
C ARG A 29 0.54 -12.26 -5.55
N PRO A 30 -0.37 -12.71 -6.45
CA PRO A 30 -1.72 -13.15 -6.08
C PRO A 30 -1.77 -14.36 -5.13
N ASP A 31 -0.73 -15.18 -5.09
CA ASP A 31 -0.59 -16.36 -4.24
C ASP A 31 0.13 -16.09 -2.91
N ILE A 32 0.45 -14.82 -2.60
CA ILE A 32 1.11 -14.47 -1.33
C ILE A 32 0.23 -14.84 -0.14
N LYS A 33 0.84 -15.49 0.85
CA LYS A 33 0.17 -15.84 2.12
C LYS A 33 0.46 -14.77 3.14
N ILE A 34 -0.55 -14.03 3.54
CA ILE A 34 -0.43 -12.98 4.57
C ILE A 34 -0.80 -13.57 5.93
N THR A 35 0.10 -13.42 6.88
CA THR A 35 -0.09 -13.73 8.29
C THR A 35 -0.16 -12.43 9.08
N ARG A 36 -1.09 -12.35 10.04
CA ARG A 36 -1.18 -11.24 10.98
C ARG A 36 -0.83 -11.72 12.39
N GLY A 37 -0.07 -10.93 13.12
CA GLY A 37 0.35 -11.29 14.47
C GLY A 37 0.86 -10.08 15.26
N PHE A 38 1.05 -10.26 16.56
CA PHE A 38 1.58 -9.19 17.44
C PHE A 38 3.11 -9.23 17.56
N VAL A 39 3.72 -10.32 17.14
CA VAL A 39 5.18 -10.50 17.17
C VAL A 39 5.57 -11.26 15.91
N VAL A 40 6.59 -10.75 15.22
CA VAL A 40 7.15 -11.42 14.05
C VAL A 40 7.97 -12.62 14.54
N PRO A 41 7.73 -13.85 14.04
CA PRO A 41 8.56 -15.01 14.41
C PRO A 41 10.01 -14.81 13.98
N ASP A 42 10.96 -15.22 14.81
CA ASP A 42 12.40 -15.06 14.55
C ASP A 42 12.87 -15.74 13.25
N ASP A 43 12.19 -16.84 12.87
CA ASP A 43 12.47 -17.62 11.66
C ASP A 43 11.53 -17.29 10.48
N PHE A 44 10.82 -16.17 10.53
CA PHE A 44 9.89 -15.81 9.47
C PHE A 44 10.63 -15.49 8.16
N ASP A 45 10.38 -16.29 7.14
CA ASP A 45 10.89 -16.10 5.78
C ASP A 45 9.82 -15.44 4.90
N GLY A 46 9.90 -14.11 4.73
CA GLY A 46 8.94 -13.35 3.98
C GLY A 46 9.16 -11.85 4.04
N ILE A 47 8.19 -11.10 3.52
CA ILE A 47 8.16 -9.65 3.63
C ILE A 47 7.39 -9.24 4.88
N VAL A 48 8.04 -8.45 5.73
CA VAL A 48 7.45 -7.89 6.96
C VAL A 48 7.19 -6.41 6.74
N TYR A 49 6.00 -5.94 7.11
CA TYR A 49 5.58 -4.55 6.94
C TYR A 49 4.66 -4.11 8.08
N ASP A 50 4.74 -2.83 8.42
CA ASP A 50 3.97 -2.18 9.49
C ASP A 50 4.15 -2.82 10.89
N ILE A 51 5.25 -3.52 11.08
CA ILE A 51 5.68 -4.16 12.34
C ILE A 51 7.13 -4.62 12.21
N GLY A 52 7.81 -4.79 13.33
CA GLY A 52 9.09 -5.50 13.41
C GLY A 52 10.32 -4.65 13.14
N PHE A 53 10.18 -3.33 13.04
CA PHE A 53 11.27 -2.36 12.88
C PHE A 53 12.17 -2.63 11.66
N GLY A 54 11.61 -3.24 10.61
CA GLY A 54 12.31 -3.52 9.35
C GLY A 54 12.14 -2.42 8.30
N MET A 55 12.55 -2.72 7.06
CA MET A 55 12.56 -1.78 5.93
C MET A 55 11.18 -1.14 5.64
N PHE A 56 10.09 -1.84 5.89
CA PHE A 56 8.72 -1.41 5.60
C PHE A 56 7.90 -1.17 6.86
N ASP A 57 8.57 -0.84 7.97
CA ASP A 57 7.94 -0.43 9.22
C ASP A 57 8.29 1.02 9.51
N HIS A 58 7.28 1.85 9.76
CA HIS A 58 7.42 3.28 9.99
C HIS A 58 7.47 3.66 11.48
N HIS A 59 7.36 2.69 12.39
CA HIS A 59 7.37 2.95 13.85
C HIS A 59 8.76 3.22 14.41
N GLN A 60 9.78 3.33 13.56
CA GLN A 60 11.17 3.57 13.93
C GLN A 60 11.45 5.07 14.11
N GLU A 61 12.44 5.40 14.97
CA GLU A 61 12.97 6.75 15.11
C GLU A 61 14.44 6.81 14.64
N PRO A 62 14.84 7.80 13.84
CA PRO A 62 14.01 8.87 13.31
C PRO A 62 13.05 8.37 12.22
N ARG A 63 11.83 8.93 12.18
CA ARG A 63 10.84 8.60 11.14
C ARG A 63 11.35 9.00 9.78
N GLU A 64 11.16 8.13 8.81
CA GLU A 64 11.51 8.44 7.42
C GLU A 64 10.44 9.36 6.80
N THR A 65 10.90 10.45 6.20
CA THR A 65 10.02 11.44 5.56
C THR A 65 10.39 11.67 4.10
N ARG A 66 9.41 12.08 3.32
CA ARG A 66 9.61 12.55 1.95
C ARG A 66 10.29 13.93 1.94
N PRO A 67 10.84 14.38 0.80
CA PRO A 67 11.47 15.72 0.71
C PRO A 67 10.54 16.88 1.09
N ASN A 68 9.22 16.71 0.94
CA ASN A 68 8.21 17.69 1.32
C ASN A 68 7.79 17.60 2.81
N GLY A 69 8.46 16.74 3.60
CA GLY A 69 8.21 16.58 5.02
C GLY A 69 7.09 15.60 5.39
N ILE A 70 6.35 15.07 4.44
CA ILE A 70 5.29 14.08 4.72
C ILE A 70 5.94 12.74 5.12
N PRO A 71 5.61 12.20 6.30
CA PRO A 71 6.16 10.94 6.76
C PRO A 71 5.68 9.78 5.86
N TYR A 72 6.51 8.75 5.77
CA TYR A 72 6.07 7.47 5.19
C TYR A 72 5.30 6.66 6.25
N ALA A 73 4.28 5.91 5.79
CA ALA A 73 3.79 4.73 6.48
C ALA A 73 4.17 3.47 5.68
N ALA A 74 3.78 2.29 6.11
CA ALA A 74 4.24 1.05 5.48
C ALA A 74 3.84 0.95 4.00
N PHE A 75 2.64 1.42 3.64
CA PHE A 75 2.20 1.45 2.25
C PHE A 75 3.09 2.36 1.39
N GLY A 76 3.40 3.56 1.85
CA GLY A 76 4.29 4.48 1.14
C GLY A 76 5.71 3.93 0.99
N LEU A 77 6.25 3.25 2.02
CA LEU A 77 7.56 2.60 1.97
C LEU A 77 7.59 1.48 0.91
N LEU A 78 6.54 0.65 0.86
CA LEU A 78 6.39 -0.39 -0.16
C LEU A 78 6.22 0.19 -1.55
N TRP A 79 5.37 1.21 -1.71
CA TRP A 79 5.12 1.85 -2.99
C TRP A 79 6.37 2.49 -3.58
N ARG A 80 7.17 3.16 -2.78
CA ARG A 80 8.46 3.74 -3.21
C ARG A 80 9.35 2.73 -3.93
N VAL A 81 9.35 1.49 -3.45
CA VAL A 81 10.19 0.41 -4.02
C VAL A 81 9.50 -0.30 -5.18
N LEU A 82 8.19 -0.50 -5.11
CA LEU A 82 7.45 -1.40 -6.00
C LEU A 82 6.66 -0.65 -7.08
N GLY A 83 6.16 0.55 -6.77
CA GLY A 83 5.30 1.34 -7.65
C GLY A 83 5.91 1.67 -9.01
N PRO A 84 7.20 2.10 -9.08
CA PRO A 84 7.84 2.39 -10.37
C PRO A 84 7.84 1.21 -11.34
N GLY A 85 7.95 -0.03 -10.83
CA GLY A 85 7.88 -1.24 -11.65
C GLY A 85 6.48 -1.54 -12.20
N LEU A 86 5.42 -0.97 -11.59
CA LEU A 86 4.04 -1.18 -12.00
C LEU A 86 3.56 -0.16 -13.05
N VAL A 87 3.93 1.11 -12.87
CA VAL A 87 3.35 2.23 -13.62
C VAL A 87 4.40 3.20 -14.19
N GLY A 88 5.69 2.92 -14.02
CA GLY A 88 6.79 3.82 -14.38
C GLY A 88 6.98 4.95 -13.37
N GLU A 89 8.18 5.55 -13.36
CA GLU A 89 8.62 6.54 -12.36
C GLU A 89 7.68 7.76 -12.25
N ARG A 90 7.26 8.31 -13.40
CA ARG A 90 6.39 9.50 -13.43
C ARG A 90 5.03 9.23 -12.78
N GLN A 91 4.38 8.15 -13.16
CA GLN A 91 3.05 7.82 -12.66
C GLN A 91 3.13 7.35 -11.20
N ALA A 92 4.19 6.63 -10.83
CA ALA A 92 4.40 6.21 -9.44
C ALA A 92 4.50 7.43 -8.50
N ARG A 93 5.23 8.48 -8.92
CA ARG A 93 5.31 9.73 -8.18
C ARG A 93 3.96 10.43 -8.07
N LEU A 94 3.19 10.52 -9.17
CA LEU A 94 1.86 11.16 -9.16
C LEU A 94 0.86 10.41 -8.27
N ILE A 95 0.91 9.08 -8.25
CA ILE A 95 0.09 8.28 -7.34
C ILE A 95 0.55 8.49 -5.89
N ASP A 96 1.86 8.53 -5.63
CA ASP A 96 2.36 8.84 -4.29
C ASP A 96 1.84 10.20 -3.82
N GLU A 97 2.03 11.25 -4.61
CA GLU A 97 1.65 12.63 -4.25
C GLU A 97 0.14 12.80 -4.01
N ASN A 98 -0.70 12.20 -4.85
CA ASN A 98 -2.14 12.47 -4.84
C ASN A 98 -2.98 11.43 -4.09
N PHE A 99 -2.43 10.26 -3.82
CA PHE A 99 -3.17 9.15 -3.22
C PHE A 99 -2.51 8.60 -1.96
N ILE A 100 -1.21 8.29 -2.00
CA ILE A 100 -0.55 7.59 -0.91
C ILE A 100 -0.14 8.55 0.21
N GLN A 101 0.41 9.71 -0.10
CA GLN A 101 0.80 10.68 0.92
C GLN A 101 -0.33 11.07 1.87
N PRO A 102 -1.58 11.30 1.42
CA PRO A 102 -2.70 11.53 2.32
C PRO A 102 -3.03 10.33 3.24
N LEU A 103 -2.82 9.08 2.78
CA LEU A 103 -3.01 7.90 3.62
C LEU A 103 -1.90 7.78 4.68
N ASP A 104 -0.64 7.92 4.25
CA ASP A 104 0.52 7.88 5.14
C ASP A 104 0.44 8.99 6.20
N LEU A 105 -0.02 10.19 5.81
CA LEU A 105 -0.19 11.30 6.73
C LEU A 105 -1.28 11.02 7.78
N ASN A 106 -2.43 10.47 7.35
CA ASN A 106 -3.49 10.04 8.26
C ASN A 106 -2.97 9.03 9.28
N ASP A 107 -2.22 8.01 8.82
CA ASP A 107 -1.71 6.97 9.69
C ASP A 107 -0.73 7.50 10.74
N ASN A 108 0.19 8.39 10.34
CA ASN A 108 1.20 8.96 11.23
C ASN A 108 0.69 10.06 12.18
N THR A 109 -0.38 10.78 11.82
CA THR A 109 -0.79 12.01 12.52
C THR A 109 -2.25 12.01 12.98
N GLY A 110 -3.07 11.11 12.44
CA GLY A 110 -4.53 11.14 12.63
C GLY A 110 -5.24 12.22 11.81
N GLU A 111 -4.57 12.87 10.85
CA GLU A 111 -5.21 13.84 9.97
C GLU A 111 -6.37 13.20 9.21
N GLN A 112 -7.52 13.89 9.15
CA GLN A 112 -8.75 13.32 8.60
C GLN A 112 -8.59 12.94 7.13
N ASN A 113 -9.00 11.70 6.82
CA ASN A 113 -9.04 11.16 5.47
C ASN A 113 -10.25 10.24 5.31
N SER A 114 -11.18 10.61 4.45
CA SER A 114 -12.45 9.87 4.27
C SER A 114 -12.27 8.44 3.75
N LEU A 115 -11.20 8.17 2.99
CA LEU A 115 -10.91 6.81 2.53
C LEU A 115 -10.37 5.97 3.69
N CYS A 116 -9.49 6.53 4.52
CA CYS A 116 -9.01 5.87 5.73
C CYS A 116 -10.15 5.55 6.68
N ASP A 117 -11.08 6.48 6.88
CA ASP A 117 -12.29 6.27 7.68
C ASP A 117 -13.15 5.13 7.10
N ALA A 118 -13.38 5.13 5.78
CA ALA A 118 -14.17 4.10 5.10
C ALA A 118 -13.53 2.71 5.25
N ILE A 119 -12.21 2.58 5.11
CA ILE A 119 -11.49 1.34 5.38
C ILE A 119 -11.57 0.97 6.86
N GLY A 120 -11.46 1.95 7.75
CA GLY A 120 -11.57 1.76 9.19
C GLY A 120 -12.91 1.16 9.65
N PHE A 121 -14.00 1.44 8.92
CA PHE A 121 -15.33 0.86 9.21
C PHE A 121 -15.43 -0.65 8.97
N PHE A 122 -14.47 -1.27 8.32
CA PHE A 122 -14.38 -2.73 8.24
C PHE A 122 -13.90 -3.38 9.53
N ASN A 123 -13.28 -2.63 10.46
CA ASN A 123 -12.96 -3.19 11.78
C ASN A 123 -14.24 -3.61 12.50
N PRO A 124 -14.26 -4.80 13.11
CA PRO A 124 -15.43 -5.24 13.89
C PRO A 124 -15.67 -4.27 15.07
N VAL A 125 -16.93 -4.02 15.39
CA VAL A 125 -17.30 -3.25 16.58
C VAL A 125 -16.93 -4.03 17.84
N TRP A 126 -16.73 -3.33 18.96
CA TRP A 126 -16.15 -3.86 20.19
C TRP A 126 -16.88 -5.09 20.78
N ASP A 127 -18.19 -5.24 20.53
CA ASP A 127 -19.04 -6.35 20.98
C ASP A 127 -19.35 -7.37 19.87
N SER A 128 -18.73 -7.24 18.70
CA SER A 128 -18.85 -8.19 17.60
C SER A 128 -18.10 -9.48 17.92
N LYS A 129 -18.63 -10.59 17.37
CA LYS A 129 -17.98 -11.90 17.37
C LYS A 129 -17.32 -12.22 16.02
N GLU A 130 -17.30 -11.25 15.10
CA GLU A 130 -16.66 -11.44 13.81
C GLU A 130 -15.16 -11.64 13.97
N ASP A 131 -14.61 -12.52 13.13
CA ASP A 131 -13.17 -12.73 13.03
C ASP A 131 -12.51 -11.49 12.45
N GLN A 132 -11.54 -10.93 13.19
CA GLN A 132 -10.89 -9.69 12.82
C GLN A 132 -10.03 -9.83 11.55
N ASP A 133 -9.44 -11.00 11.35
CA ASP A 133 -8.66 -11.26 10.12
C ASP A 133 -9.60 -11.42 8.91
N ALA A 134 -10.78 -12.03 9.09
CA ALA A 134 -11.80 -12.04 8.03
C ALA A 134 -12.27 -10.63 7.66
N CYS A 135 -12.45 -9.74 8.64
CA CYS A 135 -12.79 -8.33 8.42
C CYS A 135 -11.66 -7.59 7.71
N PHE A 136 -10.41 -7.81 8.10
CA PHE A 136 -9.23 -7.29 7.44
C PHE A 136 -9.19 -7.66 5.95
N PHE A 137 -9.37 -8.93 5.60
CA PHE A 137 -9.34 -9.35 4.21
C PHE A 137 -10.53 -8.86 3.38
N LYS A 138 -11.69 -8.57 4.00
CA LYS A 138 -12.77 -7.84 3.33
C LYS A 138 -12.33 -6.42 2.95
N ALA A 139 -11.67 -5.71 3.87
CA ALA A 139 -11.10 -4.38 3.60
C ALA A 139 -10.01 -4.42 2.51
N VAL A 140 -9.11 -5.40 2.57
CA VAL A 140 -8.07 -5.63 1.56
C VAL A 140 -8.67 -5.84 0.17
N ALA A 141 -9.77 -6.59 0.04
CA ALA A 141 -10.43 -6.80 -1.26
C ALA A 141 -10.94 -5.48 -1.87
N VAL A 142 -11.48 -4.57 -1.06
CA VAL A 142 -11.91 -3.24 -1.49
C VAL A 142 -10.72 -2.37 -1.87
N ALA A 143 -9.70 -2.32 -1.01
CA ALA A 143 -8.47 -1.56 -1.28
C ALA A 143 -7.76 -2.04 -2.55
N LYS A 144 -7.73 -3.36 -2.77
CA LYS A 144 -7.17 -3.97 -3.98
C LYS A 144 -7.87 -3.46 -5.24
N GLN A 145 -9.21 -3.46 -5.26
CA GLN A 145 -9.97 -2.96 -6.41
C GLN A 145 -9.70 -1.47 -6.68
N ILE A 146 -9.61 -0.65 -5.62
CA ILE A 146 -9.27 0.77 -5.74
C ILE A 146 -7.87 0.91 -6.35
N LEU A 147 -6.89 0.20 -5.84
CA LEU A 147 -5.50 0.30 -6.27
C LEU A 147 -5.29 -0.25 -7.69
N GLU A 148 -5.95 -1.35 -8.07
CA GLU A 148 -5.95 -1.88 -9.44
C GLU A 148 -6.49 -0.84 -10.44
N ASN A 149 -7.56 -0.13 -10.10
CA ASN A 149 -8.13 0.93 -10.94
C ASN A 149 -7.17 2.13 -11.06
N GLN A 150 -6.47 2.51 -9.98
CA GLN A 150 -5.45 3.56 -10.02
C GLN A 150 -4.27 3.17 -10.94
N ILE A 151 -3.78 1.94 -10.80
CA ILE A 151 -2.69 1.40 -11.63
C ILE A 151 -3.11 1.34 -13.11
N GLU A 152 -4.32 0.86 -13.41
CA GLU A 152 -4.81 0.81 -14.79
C GLU A 152 -4.98 2.20 -15.40
N SER A 153 -5.50 3.17 -14.63
CA SER A 153 -5.61 4.56 -15.07
C SER A 153 -4.23 5.16 -15.40
N ALA A 154 -3.23 4.92 -14.57
CA ALA A 154 -1.85 5.36 -14.82
C ALA A 154 -1.25 4.71 -16.08
N ASN A 155 -1.45 3.42 -16.25
CA ASN A 155 -0.98 2.70 -17.43
C ASN A 155 -1.72 3.12 -18.71
N ALA A 156 -2.98 3.51 -18.62
CA ALA A 156 -3.70 4.09 -19.75
C ALA A 156 -3.10 5.42 -20.21
N VAL A 157 -2.65 6.26 -19.27
CA VAL A 157 -1.92 7.51 -19.60
C VAL A 157 -0.58 7.19 -20.28
N ASN A 158 0.17 6.24 -19.77
CA ASN A 158 1.45 5.83 -20.40
C ASN A 158 1.25 5.36 -21.85
N ARG A 159 0.22 4.53 -22.09
CA ARG A 159 -0.14 4.07 -23.45
C ARG A 159 -0.56 5.22 -24.39
N ALA A 160 -1.22 6.25 -23.84
CA ALA A 160 -1.59 7.43 -24.62
C ALA A 160 -0.34 8.27 -24.99
N ASP A 161 0.56 8.48 -24.04
CA ASP A 161 1.84 9.21 -24.27
C ASP A 161 2.68 8.52 -25.36
N GLU A 162 2.80 7.19 -25.33
CA GLU A 162 3.50 6.42 -26.36
C GLU A 162 2.90 6.63 -27.76
N LYS A 163 1.56 6.61 -27.87
CA LYS A 163 0.88 6.85 -29.16
C LYS A 163 1.11 8.26 -29.69
N VAL A 164 1.08 9.27 -28.82
CA VAL A 164 1.35 10.66 -29.20
C VAL A 164 2.79 10.81 -29.70
N GLN A 165 3.77 10.19 -29.04
CA GLN A 165 5.15 10.21 -29.47
C GLN A 165 5.34 9.53 -30.84
N GLN A 166 4.71 8.38 -31.07
CA GLN A 166 4.76 7.69 -32.37
C GLN A 166 4.17 8.56 -33.49
N LEU A 167 3.04 9.24 -33.25
CA LEU A 167 2.42 10.11 -34.25
C LEU A 167 3.28 11.35 -34.55
N SER A 168 3.95 11.92 -33.55
CA SER A 168 4.85 13.07 -33.76
C SER A 168 6.08 12.73 -34.60
N LEU A 169 6.58 11.49 -34.53
CA LEU A 169 7.71 11.01 -35.33
C LEU A 169 7.36 10.77 -36.80
N ILE A 170 6.09 10.51 -37.12
CA ILE A 170 5.62 10.29 -38.50
C ILE A 170 5.45 11.61 -39.25
N HIS A 171 5.33 12.75 -38.56
CA HIS A 171 5.08 14.08 -39.14
C HIS A 171 6.37 14.93 -39.31
N ILE A 172 7.55 14.35 -39.06
CA ILE A 172 8.87 14.94 -39.36
C ILE A 172 9.45 14.28 -40.57
#